data_58d4898cc61227e568c5e49871b57d49
#
_entry.id   58d4898cc61227e568c5e49871b57d49
#
_cell.length_a   1.000
_cell.length_b   1.000
_cell.length_c   1.000
_cell.angle_alpha   90.00
_cell.angle_beta   90.00
_cell.angle_gamma   90.00
#
_symmetry.space_group_name_H-M   'P 1'
#
loop_
_entity.id
_entity.type
_entity.pdbx_description
1 polymer ?
#
loop_
_entity_poly.entity_id
_entity_poly.type
_entity_poly.pdbx_seq_one_letter_code
_entity_poly.pdbx_strand_id
1 'polypeptide(L)' 'MNKMTTVEARENFSELINQAAYGNKRIVLTRRGRPLVAVVSISDLQRLGLTEELVKSA' A
#
# COMPACT_ATOMS: atom_id res chain seq x y z
N MET A 1 10.23 5.56 2.87
CA MET A 1 8.80 5.36 2.58
C MET A 1 8.40 6.31 1.46
N ASN A 2 7.71 5.81 0.47
CA ASN A 2 7.30 6.62 -0.67
C ASN A 2 5.94 7.27 -0.43
N LYS A 3 5.73 8.41 -1.04
CA LYS A 3 4.46 9.13 -0.94
C LYS A 3 3.90 9.36 -2.34
N MET A 4 2.59 9.32 -2.43
CA MET A 4 1.86 9.52 -3.67
C MET A 4 0.52 10.15 -3.33
N THR A 5 0.03 11.08 -4.16
CA THR A 5 -1.30 11.62 -3.95
C THR A 5 -2.35 10.58 -4.36
N THR A 6 -3.56 10.72 -3.83
CA THR A 6 -4.65 9.81 -4.21
C THR A 6 -4.96 9.91 -5.71
N VAL A 7 -4.79 11.08 -6.31
CA VAL A 7 -4.99 11.27 -7.75
C VAL A 7 -3.94 10.50 -8.53
N GLU A 8 -2.67 10.64 -8.16
CA GLU A 8 -1.58 9.90 -8.80
C GLU A 8 -1.78 8.40 -8.65
N ALA A 9 -2.20 7.96 -7.48
CA ALA A 9 -2.43 6.54 -7.22
C ALA A 9 -3.52 5.98 -8.13
N ARG A 10 -4.60 6.75 -8.32
CA ARG A 10 -5.69 6.31 -9.19
C ARG A 10 -5.24 6.22 -10.65
N GLU A 11 -4.45 7.18 -11.09
CA GLU A 11 -3.97 7.21 -12.48
C GLU A 11 -2.93 6.14 -12.77
N ASN A 12 -2.19 5.71 -11.74
CA ASN A 12 -1.10 4.75 -11.88
C ASN A 12 -1.31 3.53 -10.99
N PHE A 13 -2.54 3.07 -10.90
CA PHE A 13 -2.90 2.03 -9.93
C PHE A 13 -2.14 0.73 -10.14
N SER A 14 -2.01 0.27 -11.38
CA SER A 14 -1.27 -0.96 -11.66
C SER A 14 0.18 -0.86 -11.24
N GLU A 15 0.82 0.26 -11.53
CA GLU A 15 2.20 0.49 -11.12
C GLU A 15 2.33 0.54 -9.61
N LEU A 16 1.38 1.19 -8.95
CA LEU A 16 1.34 1.26 -7.49
C LEU A 16 1.30 -0.14 -6.88
N ILE A 17 0.40 -0.98 -7.38
CA ILE A 17 0.26 -2.35 -6.89
C ILE A 17 1.54 -3.14 -7.13
N ASN A 18 2.14 -3.00 -8.31
CA ASN A 18 3.38 -3.70 -8.62
C ASN A 18 4.53 -3.29 -7.70
N GLN A 19 4.65 -2.01 -7.41
CA GLN A 19 5.70 -1.52 -6.52
C GLN A 19 5.52 -2.06 -5.10
N ALA A 20 4.29 -2.11 -4.63
CA ALA A 20 4.02 -2.63 -3.29
C ALA A 20 4.20 -4.14 -3.24
N ALA A 21 3.64 -4.87 -4.20
CA ALA A 21 3.63 -6.32 -4.18
C ALA A 21 4.99 -6.94 -4.49
N TYR A 22 5.68 -6.42 -5.50
CA TYR A 22 6.92 -7.01 -5.98
C TYR A 22 8.16 -6.22 -5.61
N GLY A 23 8.02 -4.91 -5.44
CA GLY A 23 9.12 -4.04 -5.05
C GLY A 23 9.30 -3.90 -3.56
N ASN A 24 8.41 -4.48 -2.76
CA ASN A 24 8.41 -4.34 -1.30
C ASN A 24 8.45 -2.90 -0.83
N LYS A 25 7.82 -2.02 -1.56
CA LYS A 25 7.77 -0.61 -1.19
C LYS A 25 6.50 -0.32 -0.39
N ARG A 26 6.63 0.54 0.59
CA ARG A 26 5.50 1.04 1.35
C ARG A 26 5.17 2.41 0.82
N ILE A 27 3.95 2.59 0.33
CA ILE A 27 3.55 3.82 -0.34
C ILE A 27 2.41 4.45 0.42
N VAL A 28 2.66 5.66 0.94
CA VAL A 28 1.64 6.41 1.67
C VAL A 28 0.85 7.24 0.67
N LEU A 29 -0.46 7.11 0.70
CA LEU A 29 -1.35 7.91 -0.15
C LEU A 29 -1.81 9.12 0.64
N THR A 30 -1.62 10.29 0.03
CA THR A 30 -1.95 11.56 0.69
C THR A 30 -3.03 12.28 -0.08
N ARG A 31 -3.76 13.11 0.63
CA ARG A 31 -4.72 14.05 0.05
C ARG A 31 -4.57 15.38 0.75
N ARG A 32 -4.37 16.44 -0.05
CA ARG A 32 -4.16 17.79 0.49
C ARG A 32 -3.03 17.82 1.52
N GLY A 33 -1.97 17.07 1.23
CA GLY A 33 -0.80 17.01 2.10
C GLY A 33 -0.95 16.16 3.33
N ARG A 34 -2.09 15.49 3.52
CA ARG A 34 -2.34 14.65 4.69
C ARG A 34 -2.28 13.17 4.32
N PRO A 35 -1.55 12.37 5.09
CA PRO A 35 -1.54 10.92 4.86
C PRO A 35 -2.88 10.32 5.26
N LEU A 36 -3.46 9.51 4.37
CA LEU A 36 -4.75 8.88 4.60
C LEU A 36 -4.62 7.37 4.79
N VAL A 37 -3.88 6.71 3.90
CA VAL A 37 -3.75 5.26 3.88
C VAL A 37 -2.36 4.92 3.40
N ALA A 38 -1.99 3.66 3.57
CA ALA A 38 -0.74 3.15 3.02
C ALA A 38 -1.03 1.88 2.24
N VAL A 39 -0.32 1.72 1.12
CA VAL A 39 -0.37 0.49 0.33
C VAL A 39 0.90 -0.27 0.61
N VAL A 40 0.76 -1.49 1.09
CA VAL A 40 1.89 -2.35 1.45
C VAL A 40 1.61 -3.76 0.97
N SER A 41 2.67 -4.56 0.81
CA SER A 41 2.48 -5.95 0.42
C SER A 41 1.90 -6.76 1.57
N ILE A 42 1.24 -7.85 1.24
CA ILE A 42 0.76 -8.79 2.25
C ILE A 42 1.95 -9.38 3.02
N SER A 43 3.08 -9.62 2.34
CA SER A 43 4.29 -10.09 3.00
C SER A 43 4.74 -9.14 4.11
N ASP A 44 4.64 -7.85 3.86
CA ASP A 44 5.01 -6.84 4.84
C ASP A 44 4.07 -6.89 6.05
N LEU A 45 2.77 -7.01 5.81
CA LEU A 45 1.79 -7.13 6.89
C LEU A 45 2.02 -8.41 7.69
N GLN A 46 2.39 -9.51 7.04
CA GLN A 46 2.69 -10.76 7.72
C GLN A 46 3.87 -10.61 8.68
N ARG A 47 4.89 -9.88 8.27
CA ARG A 47 6.03 -9.61 9.14
C ARG A 47 5.62 -8.83 10.38
N LEU A 48 4.61 -7.99 10.25
CA LEU A 48 4.09 -7.20 11.37
C LEU A 48 3.02 -7.96 12.17
N GLY A 49 2.63 -9.14 11.72
CA GLY A 49 1.63 -9.96 12.41
C GLY A 49 0.20 -9.45 12.25
N LEU A 50 -0.08 -8.70 11.18
CA LEU A 50 -1.38 -8.03 11.02
C LEU A 50 -2.27 -8.67 9.97
N THR A 51 -1.92 -9.84 9.42
CA THR A 51 -2.67 -10.41 8.30
C THR A 51 -3.59 -11.57 8.66
N GLU A 52 -3.59 -12.00 9.90
CA GLU A 52 -4.31 -13.22 10.26
C GLU A 52 -5.78 -13.17 9.85
N GLU A 53 -6.45 -12.08 10.18
CA GLU A 53 -7.86 -11.92 9.82
C GLU A 53 -8.08 -11.74 8.33
N LEU A 54 -7.18 -11.03 7.66
CA LEU A 54 -7.29 -10.80 6.22
C LEU A 54 -7.19 -12.13 5.45
N VAL A 55 -6.25 -12.97 5.86
CA VAL A 55 -6.07 -14.27 5.21
C VAL A 55 -7.27 -15.16 5.44
N LYS A 56 -7.86 -15.13 6.64
CA LYS A 56 -9.03 -15.91 6.95
C LYS A 56 -10.27 -15.45 6.19
N SER A 57 -10.34 -14.16 5.88
CA SER A 57 -11.48 -13.58 5.17
C SER A 57 -11.43 -13.86 3.67
N ALA A 58 -10.26 -14.16 3.15
CA ALA A 58 -10.09 -14.46 1.75
C ALA A 58 -10.46 -15.89 1.45
#